data_794a0712e51b99796dffcfbfcfb4fa83
#
_entry.id   794a0712e51b99796dffcfbfcfb4fa83
#
_cell.length_a   1.000
_cell.length_b   1.000
_cell.length_c   1.000
_cell.angle_alpha   90.00
_cell.angle_beta   90.00
_cell.angle_gamma   90.00
#
_symmetry.space_group_name_H-M   'P 1'
#
loop_
_entity.id
_entity.type
_entity.pdbx_description
1 polymer ?
#
loop_
_entity_poly.entity_id
_entity_poly.type
_entity_poly.pdbx_seq_one_letter_code
_entity_poly.pdbx_strand_id
1 'polypeptide(L)'
;MELTLLGTGCPSVDHKRFGPSNLISTKTAKILVDCGSGITQRLHELKVSSADIDALLFTHLHSDHAVDLYQLIISSWHSYRIKPWKIYGPKGTKKFVNKIMDAWADERKLRISYEARAFAKAFDIQVTEFKSLGNLKIKDIKIKYFEVDHKPVKYAYGFSFTHKNKKLTISGDTKPCENLMKYAQKSDVLLHEV
;
A
#
# COMPACT_ATOMS: atom_id res chain seq x y z
N MET A 1 -15.21 -9.60 1.24
CA MET A 1 -14.00 -8.78 1.44
C MET A 1 -13.21 -9.42 2.57
N GLU A 2 -11.95 -9.62 2.40
CA GLU A 2 -11.03 -10.24 3.34
C GLU A 2 -9.93 -9.26 3.70
N LEU A 3 -9.49 -9.26 4.95
CA LEU A 3 -8.34 -8.55 5.46
C LEU A 3 -7.28 -9.58 5.87
N THR A 4 -6.09 -9.48 5.30
CA THR A 4 -4.92 -10.27 5.70
C THR A 4 -3.84 -9.34 6.23
N LEU A 5 -3.42 -9.54 7.47
CA LEU A 5 -2.29 -8.83 8.07
C LEU A 5 -0.99 -9.47 7.56
N LEU A 6 -0.24 -8.74 6.75
CA LEU A 6 1.02 -9.22 6.17
C LEU A 6 2.19 -8.92 7.10
N GLY A 7 2.13 -7.81 7.81
CA GLY A 7 3.11 -7.41 8.81
C GLY A 7 2.51 -6.43 9.80
N THR A 8 2.94 -6.55 11.05
CA THR A 8 2.49 -5.76 12.21
C THR A 8 3.68 -5.28 13.05
N GLY A 9 4.87 -5.25 12.45
CA GLY A 9 6.07 -4.75 13.10
C GLY A 9 6.11 -3.22 13.19
N CYS A 10 7.23 -2.71 13.60
CA CYS A 10 7.57 -1.30 13.68
C CYS A 10 9.00 -1.11 13.15
N PRO A 11 9.61 0.10 13.21
CA PRO A 11 10.97 0.30 12.73
C PRO A 11 12.02 -0.61 13.41
N SER A 12 11.77 -1.02 14.67
CA SER A 12 12.61 -2.01 15.34
C SER A 12 12.39 -3.40 14.80
N VAL A 13 13.48 -4.06 14.40
CA VAL A 13 13.41 -5.37 13.76
C VAL A 13 12.99 -6.45 14.74
N ASP A 14 11.95 -7.20 14.39
CA ASP A 14 11.56 -8.44 15.08
C ASP A 14 11.48 -9.57 14.04
N HIS A 15 12.14 -10.69 14.31
CA HIS A 15 12.18 -11.84 13.39
C HIS A 15 10.81 -12.53 13.20
N LYS A 16 9.84 -12.25 14.07
CA LYS A 16 8.46 -12.78 14.00
C LYS A 16 7.47 -11.80 13.35
N ARG A 17 7.89 -10.56 13.12
CA ARG A 17 7.01 -9.51 12.61
C ARG A 17 7.65 -8.79 11.45
N PHE A 18 6.99 -8.81 10.31
CA PHE A 18 7.35 -7.99 9.16
C PHE A 18 6.84 -6.56 9.34
N GLY A 19 7.36 -5.63 8.55
CA GLY A 19 6.93 -4.22 8.59
C GLY A 19 5.43 -4.06 8.33
N PRO A 20 4.83 -2.93 8.76
CA PRO A 20 3.40 -2.70 8.65
C PRO A 20 2.90 -2.85 7.20
N SER A 21 1.95 -3.73 6.99
CA SER A 21 1.30 -3.90 5.70
C SER A 21 0.07 -4.79 5.79
N ASN A 22 -0.94 -4.45 4.99
CA ASN A 22 -2.21 -5.17 4.98
C ASN A 22 -2.67 -5.41 3.54
N LEU A 23 -3.22 -6.60 3.28
CA LEU A 23 -3.86 -6.93 2.02
C LEU A 23 -5.37 -6.96 2.21
N ILE A 24 -6.07 -6.15 1.44
CA ILE A 24 -7.53 -6.17 1.33
C ILE A 24 -7.89 -6.82 0.01
N SER A 25 -8.64 -7.91 0.06
CA SER A 25 -9.00 -8.66 -1.15
C SER A 25 -10.49 -8.94 -1.27
N THR A 26 -10.94 -9.04 -2.52
CA THR A 26 -12.21 -9.61 -2.92
C THR A 26 -11.96 -10.64 -4.04
N LYS A 27 -13.00 -11.19 -4.64
CA LYS A 27 -12.83 -12.04 -5.84
C LYS A 27 -12.17 -11.30 -7.01
N THR A 28 -12.28 -9.98 -7.07
CA THR A 28 -11.85 -9.18 -8.22
C THR A 28 -10.74 -8.19 -7.90
N ALA A 29 -10.59 -7.75 -6.65
CA ALA A 29 -9.65 -6.71 -6.23
C ALA A 29 -8.61 -7.23 -5.24
N LYS A 30 -7.37 -6.74 -5.37
CA LYS A 30 -6.29 -6.90 -4.40
C LYS A 30 -5.63 -5.56 -4.15
N ILE A 31 -5.74 -5.03 -2.94
CA ILE A 31 -5.26 -3.71 -2.55
C ILE A 31 -4.29 -3.88 -1.38
N LEU A 32 -3.08 -3.32 -1.52
CA LEU A 32 -2.15 -3.20 -0.39
C LEU A 32 -2.36 -1.87 0.32
N VAL A 33 -2.29 -1.90 1.64
CA VAL A 33 -2.13 -0.73 2.50
C VAL A 33 -0.79 -0.85 3.16
N ASP A 34 0.07 0.11 2.86
CA ASP A 34 1.47 0.15 3.22
C ASP A 34 2.34 -0.97 2.62
N CYS A 35 3.64 -0.74 2.62
CA CYS A 35 4.64 -1.60 1.99
C CYS A 35 5.89 -1.64 2.87
N GLY A 36 5.72 -2.17 4.09
CA GLY A 36 6.78 -2.34 5.07
C GLY A 36 7.77 -3.43 4.71
N SER A 37 8.81 -3.59 5.52
CA SER A 37 9.88 -4.54 5.23
C SER A 37 9.37 -5.98 5.13
N GLY A 38 9.80 -6.70 4.07
CA GLY A 38 9.50 -8.10 3.85
C GLY A 38 8.09 -8.39 3.33
N ILE A 39 7.35 -7.38 2.89
CA ILE A 39 5.98 -7.54 2.35
C ILE A 39 5.98 -8.44 1.11
N THR A 40 6.99 -8.32 0.27
CA THR A 40 7.10 -9.10 -0.96
C THR A 40 7.24 -10.59 -0.66
N GLN A 41 8.00 -10.96 0.39
CA GLN A 41 8.11 -12.34 0.86
C GLN A 41 6.78 -12.84 1.43
N ARG A 42 6.08 -12.01 2.22
CA ARG A 42 4.78 -12.37 2.77
C ARG A 42 3.72 -12.63 1.71
N LEU A 43 3.69 -11.83 0.65
CA LEU A 43 2.81 -12.09 -0.50
C LEU A 43 3.13 -13.44 -1.15
N HIS A 44 4.42 -13.75 -1.33
CA HIS A 44 4.85 -15.02 -1.91
C HIS A 44 4.44 -16.23 -1.06
N GLU A 45 4.63 -16.16 0.26
CA GLU A 45 4.18 -17.21 1.21
C GLU A 45 2.67 -17.47 1.12
N LEU A 46 1.88 -16.44 0.92
CA LEU A 46 0.43 -16.54 0.73
C LEU A 46 0.04 -16.93 -0.70
N LYS A 47 1.00 -17.20 -1.59
CA LYS A 47 0.78 -17.49 -3.02
C LYS A 47 0.01 -16.37 -3.74
N VAL A 48 0.20 -15.13 -3.30
CA VAL A 48 -0.33 -13.93 -3.94
C VAL A 48 0.77 -13.32 -4.80
N SER A 49 0.55 -13.30 -6.12
CA SER A 49 1.48 -12.66 -7.03
C SER A 49 1.46 -11.14 -6.84
N SER A 50 2.64 -10.53 -6.71
CA SER A 50 2.77 -9.06 -6.72
C SER A 50 2.28 -8.42 -8.02
N ALA A 51 2.27 -9.19 -9.14
CA ALA A 51 1.70 -8.74 -10.40
C ALA A 51 0.18 -8.52 -10.36
N ASP A 52 -0.52 -9.21 -9.45
CA ASP A 52 -1.97 -9.14 -9.32
C ASP A 52 -2.47 -7.91 -8.52
N ILE A 53 -1.59 -7.27 -7.76
CA ILE A 53 -1.96 -6.12 -6.93
C ILE A 53 -2.53 -5.00 -7.81
N ASP A 54 -3.72 -4.53 -7.47
CA ASP A 54 -4.42 -3.51 -8.24
C ASP A 54 -4.04 -2.09 -7.83
N ALA A 55 -3.72 -1.90 -6.55
CA ALA A 55 -3.28 -0.63 -6.02
C ALA A 55 -2.47 -0.80 -4.72
N LEU A 56 -1.60 0.18 -4.45
CA LEU A 56 -0.93 0.39 -3.17
C LEU A 56 -1.39 1.73 -2.59
N LEU A 57 -1.82 1.72 -1.34
CA LEU A 57 -2.20 2.91 -0.58
C LEU A 57 -1.20 3.09 0.56
N PHE A 58 -0.57 4.26 0.66
CA PHE A 58 0.25 4.61 1.81
C PHE A 58 -0.57 5.38 2.84
N THR A 59 -0.52 4.94 4.11
CA THR A 59 -1.07 5.68 5.23
C THR A 59 -0.25 6.94 5.48
N HIS A 60 1.07 6.80 5.50
CA HIS A 60 2.06 7.87 5.62
C HIS A 60 3.42 7.38 5.06
N LEU A 61 4.46 8.21 5.13
CA LEU A 61 5.75 7.91 4.49
C LEU A 61 6.88 7.65 5.50
N HIS A 62 6.61 7.06 6.66
CA HIS A 62 7.66 6.50 7.50
C HIS A 62 8.32 5.31 6.77
N SER A 63 9.58 5.08 7.07
CA SER A 63 10.39 4.08 6.37
C SER A 63 9.85 2.67 6.52
N ASP A 64 9.38 2.32 7.71
CA ASP A 64 8.81 1.00 8.00
C ASP A 64 7.50 0.71 7.26
N HIS A 65 6.78 1.75 6.79
CA HIS A 65 5.58 1.62 5.97
C HIS A 65 5.86 1.62 4.46
N ALA A 66 7.10 1.92 4.03
CA ALA A 66 7.36 2.20 2.61
C ALA A 66 8.65 1.57 2.05
N VAL A 67 9.48 0.94 2.88
CA VAL A 67 10.84 0.51 2.50
C VAL A 67 10.88 -0.57 1.42
N ASP A 68 9.87 -1.45 1.34
CA ASP A 68 9.85 -2.58 0.39
C ASP A 68 9.31 -2.20 -1.02
N LEU A 69 9.06 -0.92 -1.25
CA LEU A 69 8.42 -0.44 -2.49
C LEU A 69 9.15 -0.90 -3.75
N TYR A 70 10.48 -0.72 -3.81
CA TYR A 70 11.21 -1.12 -5.01
C TYR A 70 11.21 -2.64 -5.21
N GLN A 71 11.38 -3.39 -4.12
CA GLN A 71 11.33 -4.85 -4.15
C GLN A 71 9.97 -5.35 -4.64
N LEU A 72 8.88 -4.74 -4.20
CA LEU A 72 7.52 -5.05 -4.67
C LEU A 72 7.37 -4.79 -6.18
N ILE A 73 7.87 -3.65 -6.66
CA ILE A 73 7.77 -3.26 -8.07
C ILE A 73 8.60 -4.22 -8.95
N ILE A 74 9.87 -4.46 -8.61
CA ILE A 74 10.74 -5.35 -9.40
C ILE A 74 10.25 -6.79 -9.39
N SER A 75 9.77 -7.30 -8.26
CA SER A 75 9.14 -8.62 -8.15
C SER A 75 7.89 -8.74 -9.02
N SER A 76 7.09 -7.68 -9.09
CA SER A 76 5.90 -7.69 -9.93
C SER A 76 6.25 -7.77 -11.42
N TRP A 77 7.34 -7.12 -11.85
CA TRP A 77 7.85 -7.23 -13.22
C TRP A 77 8.35 -8.65 -13.51
N HIS A 78 9.09 -9.26 -12.58
CA HIS A 78 9.51 -10.67 -12.70
C HIS A 78 8.32 -11.64 -12.74
N SER A 79 7.21 -11.26 -12.09
CA SER A 79 5.94 -12.01 -12.10
C SER A 79 5.03 -11.65 -13.28
N TYR A 80 5.59 -11.08 -14.35
CA TYR A 80 4.87 -10.74 -15.60
C TYR A 80 3.74 -9.74 -15.44
N ARG A 81 3.92 -8.71 -14.61
CA ARG A 81 2.95 -7.61 -14.51
C ARG A 81 2.83 -6.86 -15.83
N ILE A 82 1.61 -6.81 -16.37
CA ILE A 82 1.28 -6.16 -17.66
C ILE A 82 0.53 -4.83 -17.50
N LYS A 83 0.27 -4.39 -16.26
CA LYS A 83 -0.49 -3.17 -15.95
C LYS A 83 0.37 -2.18 -15.16
N PRO A 84 0.15 -0.86 -15.32
CA PRO A 84 0.81 0.14 -14.50
C PRO A 84 0.52 -0.05 -13.01
N TRP A 85 1.44 0.43 -12.16
CA TRP A 85 1.15 0.58 -10.74
C TRP A 85 0.28 1.79 -10.49
N LYS A 86 -0.74 1.63 -9.66
CA LYS A 86 -1.54 2.71 -9.09
C LYS A 86 -1.15 2.86 -7.64
N ILE A 87 -0.49 3.95 -7.31
CA ILE A 87 -0.03 4.27 -5.96
C ILE A 87 -0.78 5.50 -5.48
N TYR A 88 -1.38 5.40 -4.30
CA TYR A 88 -2.09 6.48 -3.63
C TYR A 88 -1.41 6.75 -2.31
N GLY A 89 -1.28 8.02 -1.92
CA GLY A 89 -0.64 8.32 -0.65
C GLY A 89 -0.69 9.79 -0.28
N PRO A 90 -0.09 10.18 0.85
CA PRO A 90 -0.03 11.55 1.31
C PRO A 90 0.78 12.45 0.36
N LYS A 91 0.66 13.74 0.58
CA LYS A 91 1.54 14.73 -0.11
C LYS A 91 3.01 14.36 0.09
N GLY A 92 3.76 14.30 -1.00
CA GLY A 92 5.17 13.87 -1.04
C GLY A 92 5.37 12.47 -1.61
N THR A 93 4.30 11.67 -1.76
CA THR A 93 4.37 10.31 -2.32
C THR A 93 4.95 10.30 -3.73
N LYS A 94 4.55 11.22 -4.60
CA LYS A 94 5.10 11.32 -5.96
C LYS A 94 6.61 11.56 -5.96
N LYS A 95 7.07 12.47 -5.11
CA LYS A 95 8.51 12.77 -4.97
C LYS A 95 9.27 11.55 -4.42
N PHE A 96 8.71 10.87 -3.41
CA PHE A 96 9.29 9.68 -2.81
C PHE A 96 9.42 8.56 -3.84
N VAL A 97 8.35 8.21 -4.52
CA VAL A 97 8.33 7.16 -5.56
C VAL A 97 9.34 7.46 -6.67
N ASN A 98 9.37 8.68 -7.17
CA ASN A 98 10.34 9.07 -8.21
C ASN A 98 11.78 8.86 -7.75
N LYS A 99 12.13 9.30 -6.52
CA LYS A 99 13.49 9.11 -5.99
C LYS A 99 13.87 7.64 -5.83
N ILE A 100 12.96 6.80 -5.36
CA ILE A 100 13.19 5.35 -5.26
C ILE A 100 13.39 4.75 -6.65
N MET A 101 12.58 5.15 -7.61
CA MET A 101 12.73 4.67 -8.99
C MET A 101 14.02 5.19 -9.65
N ASP A 102 14.40 6.44 -9.40
CA ASP A 102 15.64 7.01 -9.95
C ASP A 102 16.88 6.31 -9.37
N ALA A 103 16.88 5.98 -8.10
CA ALA A 103 18.00 5.27 -7.46
C ALA A 103 18.34 3.93 -8.15
N TRP A 104 17.37 3.29 -8.79
CA TRP A 104 17.53 2.00 -9.48
C TRP A 104 17.37 2.12 -11.01
N ALA A 105 17.56 3.30 -11.57
CA ALA A 105 17.31 3.55 -12.99
C ALA A 105 18.23 2.72 -13.90
N ASP A 106 19.50 2.63 -13.58
CA ASP A 106 20.49 1.90 -14.39
C ASP A 106 20.28 0.39 -14.30
N GLU A 107 19.94 -0.12 -13.11
CA GLU A 107 19.59 -1.52 -12.92
C GLU A 107 18.37 -1.90 -13.76
N ARG A 108 17.32 -1.07 -13.78
CA ARG A 108 16.14 -1.33 -14.60
C ARG A 108 16.43 -1.30 -16.10
N LYS A 109 17.24 -0.36 -16.57
CA LYS A 109 17.67 -0.31 -17.98
C LYS A 109 18.40 -1.59 -18.36
N LEU A 110 19.35 -2.03 -17.51
CA LEU A 110 20.12 -3.24 -17.74
C LEU A 110 19.20 -4.48 -17.82
N ARG A 111 18.29 -4.63 -16.86
CA ARG A 111 17.35 -5.78 -16.85
C ARG A 111 16.43 -5.79 -18.07
N ILE A 112 15.84 -4.65 -18.42
CA ILE A 112 14.94 -4.55 -19.59
C ILE A 112 15.69 -4.92 -20.87
N SER A 113 16.94 -4.47 -21.03
CA SER A 113 17.73 -4.77 -22.24
C SER A 113 18.22 -6.22 -22.29
N TYR A 114 18.62 -6.80 -21.15
CA TYR A 114 19.20 -8.13 -21.08
C TYR A 114 18.16 -9.25 -21.08
N GLU A 115 17.08 -9.09 -20.30
CA GLU A 115 16.09 -10.15 -20.12
C GLU A 115 15.04 -10.20 -21.24
N ALA A 116 15.10 -9.29 -22.23
CA ALA A 116 14.20 -9.23 -23.38
C ALA A 116 12.69 -9.39 -23.04
N ARG A 117 12.30 -9.03 -21.80
CA ARG A 117 10.92 -9.12 -21.36
C ARG A 117 10.10 -8.01 -21.98
N ALA A 118 9.07 -8.36 -22.70
CA ALA A 118 8.22 -7.42 -23.46
C ALA A 118 7.44 -6.41 -22.59
N PHE A 119 7.45 -6.53 -21.26
CA PHE A 119 6.52 -5.81 -20.39
C PHE A 119 7.22 -4.80 -19.47
N ALA A 120 7.58 -3.64 -20.01
CA ALA A 120 8.07 -2.51 -19.19
C ALA A 120 6.96 -1.83 -18.36
N LYS A 121 5.67 -2.13 -18.62
CA LYS A 121 4.53 -1.49 -17.94
C LYS A 121 4.49 -1.64 -16.42
N ALA A 122 5.17 -2.65 -15.86
CA ALA A 122 5.32 -2.76 -14.41
C ALA A 122 6.11 -1.59 -13.79
N PHE A 123 6.88 -0.87 -14.61
CA PHE A 123 7.63 0.32 -14.19
C PHE A 123 6.90 1.64 -14.48
N ASP A 124 5.73 1.58 -15.14
CA ASP A 124 4.85 2.73 -15.28
C ASP A 124 4.10 2.94 -13.96
N ILE A 125 4.36 4.03 -13.29
CA ILE A 125 3.78 4.29 -11.99
C ILE A 125 2.91 5.53 -12.04
N GLN A 126 1.63 5.35 -11.72
CA GLN A 126 0.65 6.42 -11.60
C GLN A 126 0.47 6.76 -10.12
N VAL A 127 0.95 7.91 -9.69
CA VAL A 127 0.83 8.37 -8.31
C VAL A 127 -0.27 9.41 -8.19
N THR A 128 -1.19 9.18 -7.25
CA THR A 128 -2.21 10.16 -6.83
C THR A 128 -2.00 10.52 -5.37
N GLU A 129 -1.77 11.79 -5.10
CA GLU A 129 -1.63 12.29 -3.73
C GLU A 129 -2.98 12.67 -3.14
N PHE A 130 -3.19 12.33 -1.87
CA PHE A 130 -4.44 12.60 -1.16
C PHE A 130 -4.62 14.09 -0.88
N LYS A 131 -5.89 14.51 -0.88
CA LYS A 131 -6.37 15.72 -0.19
C LYS A 131 -6.66 15.37 1.28
N SER A 132 -7.18 16.31 2.08
CA SER A 132 -7.51 16.03 3.49
C SER A 132 -8.57 14.92 3.67
N LEU A 133 -9.51 14.85 2.77
CA LEU A 133 -10.59 13.88 2.74
C LEU A 133 -10.96 13.55 1.30
N GLY A 134 -11.31 12.31 1.03
CA GLY A 134 -11.81 11.94 -0.29
C GLY A 134 -12.25 10.50 -0.42
N ASN A 135 -12.61 10.14 -1.65
CA ASN A 135 -13.07 8.82 -1.99
C ASN A 135 -12.32 8.30 -3.20
N LEU A 136 -12.08 7.00 -3.21
CA LEU A 136 -11.53 6.23 -4.31
C LEU A 136 -12.45 5.04 -4.59
N LYS A 137 -12.36 4.52 -5.80
CA LYS A 137 -12.96 3.24 -6.13
C LYS A 137 -11.93 2.39 -6.87
N ILE A 138 -11.67 1.20 -6.36
CA ILE A 138 -10.78 0.23 -6.99
C ILE A 138 -11.60 -1.02 -7.23
N LYS A 139 -11.93 -1.26 -8.48
CA LYS A 139 -12.84 -2.33 -8.91
C LYS A 139 -14.17 -2.29 -8.12
N ASP A 140 -14.44 -3.28 -7.30
CA ASP A 140 -15.69 -3.44 -6.53
C ASP A 140 -15.59 -2.90 -5.08
N ILE A 141 -14.43 -2.33 -4.70
CA ILE A 141 -14.21 -1.75 -3.38
C ILE A 141 -14.33 -0.23 -3.45
N LYS A 142 -15.17 0.36 -2.62
CA LYS A 142 -15.22 1.80 -2.35
C LYS A 142 -14.33 2.11 -1.14
N ILE A 143 -13.50 3.14 -1.27
CA ILE A 143 -12.52 3.52 -0.25
C ILE A 143 -12.74 4.98 0.09
N LYS A 144 -12.91 5.28 1.37
CA LYS A 144 -12.85 6.63 1.91
C LYS A 144 -11.51 6.76 2.63
N TYR A 145 -10.73 7.80 2.29
CA TYR A 145 -9.52 8.18 3.02
C TYR A 145 -9.77 9.46 3.81
N PHE A 146 -9.15 9.58 4.96
CA PHE A 146 -9.28 10.72 5.87
C PHE A 146 -8.01 10.95 6.66
N GLU A 147 -7.70 12.21 6.97
CA GLU A 147 -6.55 12.54 7.81
C GLU A 147 -6.72 12.03 9.24
N VAL A 148 -5.61 11.61 9.84
CA VAL A 148 -5.52 11.17 11.23
C VAL A 148 -4.41 11.92 11.96
N ASP A 149 -4.33 11.80 13.30
CA ASP A 149 -3.37 12.55 14.14
C ASP A 149 -2.16 11.68 14.50
N HIS A 150 -1.13 11.73 13.67
CA HIS A 150 0.15 11.05 13.89
C HIS A 150 1.31 12.05 14.04
N LYS A 151 1.15 13.03 14.90
CA LYS A 151 2.19 14.07 15.13
C LYS A 151 3.51 13.47 15.58
N PRO A 152 4.68 13.98 15.08
CA PRO A 152 4.82 15.19 14.26
C PRO A 152 4.64 15.00 12.75
N VAL A 153 4.21 13.83 12.28
CA VAL A 153 3.95 13.58 10.86
C VAL A 153 2.79 14.45 10.38
N LYS A 154 3.04 15.27 9.37
CA LYS A 154 2.08 16.25 8.88
C LYS A 154 0.92 15.63 8.10
N TYR A 155 1.18 14.56 7.37
CA TYR A 155 0.22 13.93 6.47
C TYR A 155 0.15 12.43 6.76
N ALA A 156 -0.83 12.03 7.54
CA ALA A 156 -1.14 10.64 7.86
C ALA A 156 -2.63 10.37 7.63
N TYR A 157 -2.97 9.18 7.16
CA TYR A 157 -4.32 8.83 6.71
C TYR A 157 -4.77 7.48 7.23
N GLY A 158 -6.05 7.44 7.57
CA GLY A 158 -6.81 6.20 7.74
C GLY A 158 -7.69 5.94 6.52
N PHE A 159 -8.16 4.72 6.39
CA PHE A 159 -8.98 4.25 5.28
C PHE A 159 -10.21 3.49 5.77
N SER A 160 -11.37 3.75 5.16
CA SER A 160 -12.54 2.89 5.30
C SER A 160 -12.86 2.24 3.96
N PHE A 161 -12.82 0.93 3.91
CA PHE A 161 -13.14 0.09 2.76
C PHE A 161 -14.57 -0.40 2.87
N THR A 162 -15.33 -0.26 1.80
CA THR A 162 -16.72 -0.78 1.74
C THR A 162 -16.87 -1.66 0.52
N HIS A 163 -17.32 -2.87 0.73
CA HIS A 163 -17.68 -3.83 -0.31
C HIS A 163 -19.00 -4.49 0.07
N LYS A 164 -20.01 -4.36 -0.82
CA LYS A 164 -21.39 -4.76 -0.50
C LYS A 164 -21.83 -4.06 0.81
N ASN A 165 -22.31 -4.83 1.79
CA ASN A 165 -22.80 -4.31 3.07
C ASN A 165 -21.76 -4.42 4.21
N LYS A 166 -20.48 -4.67 3.85
CA LYS A 166 -19.39 -4.83 4.84
C LYS A 166 -18.44 -3.66 4.80
N LYS A 167 -18.03 -3.22 5.98
CA LYS A 167 -17.11 -2.09 6.17
C LYS A 167 -15.93 -2.51 7.03
N LEU A 168 -14.72 -2.25 6.52
CA LEU A 168 -13.45 -2.38 7.22
C LEU A 168 -12.84 -1.00 7.35
N THR A 169 -12.35 -0.64 8.54
CA THR A 169 -11.56 0.59 8.72
C THR A 169 -10.16 0.24 9.22
N ILE A 170 -9.15 0.88 8.63
CA ILE A 170 -7.75 0.83 9.03
C ILE A 170 -7.35 2.22 9.45
N SER A 171 -6.84 2.37 10.69
CA SER A 171 -6.48 3.67 11.24
C SER A 171 -5.21 4.27 10.61
N GLY A 172 -4.27 3.43 10.16
CA GLY A 172 -2.87 3.83 10.08
C GLY A 172 -2.34 4.16 11.48
N ASP A 173 -1.16 4.76 11.54
CA ASP A 173 -0.56 5.21 12.80
C ASP A 173 -1.23 6.50 13.25
N THR A 174 -1.85 6.48 14.41
CA THR A 174 -2.60 7.61 14.93
C THR A 174 -2.99 7.42 16.39
N LYS A 175 -2.92 8.46 17.17
CA LYS A 175 -3.68 8.51 18.41
C LYS A 175 -5.19 8.66 18.14
N PRO A 176 -6.07 8.39 19.11
CA PRO A 176 -7.49 8.65 18.96
C PRO A 176 -7.76 10.08 18.48
N CYS A 177 -8.51 10.23 17.40
CA CYS A 177 -8.85 11.51 16.81
C CYS A 177 -10.29 11.51 16.25
N GLU A 178 -10.87 12.70 16.09
CA GLU A 178 -12.26 12.87 15.66
C GLU A 178 -12.56 12.17 14.32
N ASN A 179 -11.66 12.29 13.35
CA ASN A 179 -11.86 11.67 12.06
C ASN A 179 -11.88 10.14 12.16
N LEU A 180 -10.96 9.54 12.93
CA LEU A 180 -10.98 8.11 13.16
C LEU A 180 -12.29 7.68 13.82
N MET A 181 -12.68 8.33 14.91
CA MET A 181 -13.94 8.04 15.61
C MET A 181 -15.15 8.15 14.69
N LYS A 182 -15.19 9.20 13.84
CA LYS A 182 -16.28 9.46 12.89
C LYS A 182 -16.33 8.38 11.79
N TYR A 183 -15.21 8.10 11.15
CA TYR A 183 -15.17 7.23 9.97
C TYR A 183 -15.04 5.75 10.30
N ALA A 184 -14.68 5.39 11.54
CA ALA A 184 -14.73 4.01 12.03
C ALA A 184 -16.13 3.57 12.50
N GLN A 185 -17.05 4.51 12.70
CA GLN A 185 -18.42 4.15 13.11
C GLN A 185 -19.05 3.15 12.15
N LYS A 186 -19.76 2.16 12.71
CA LYS A 186 -20.45 1.10 11.98
C LYS A 186 -19.51 0.26 11.10
N SER A 187 -18.21 0.19 11.42
CA SER A 187 -17.31 -0.77 10.80
C SER A 187 -17.57 -2.16 11.37
N ASP A 188 -17.61 -3.18 10.50
CA ASP A 188 -17.63 -4.57 10.94
C ASP A 188 -16.28 -4.96 11.56
N VAL A 189 -15.19 -4.34 11.09
CA VAL A 189 -13.83 -4.52 11.61
C VAL A 189 -13.13 -3.17 11.67
N LEU A 190 -12.46 -2.90 12.77
CA LEU A 190 -11.50 -1.81 12.92
C LEU A 190 -10.11 -2.41 13.19
N LEU A 191 -9.15 -2.15 12.30
CA LEU A 191 -7.74 -2.38 12.53
C LEU A 191 -7.11 -1.07 13.02
N HIS A 192 -6.60 -1.09 14.25
CA HIS A 192 -5.97 0.06 14.91
C HIS A 192 -4.62 -0.36 15.48
N GLU A 193 -3.67 0.56 15.49
CA GLU A 193 -2.40 0.36 16.21
C GLU A 193 -2.62 0.36 17.73
N VAL A 194 -1.66 -0.20 18.46
CA VAL A 194 -1.63 -0.24 19.93
C VAL A 194 -0.30 0.35 20.42
#